data_d48fa00bee81d94e7007a5616fca32d6
#
_entry.id   d48fa00bee81d94e7007a5616fca32d6
#
_cell.length_a   1.000
_cell.length_b   1.000
_cell.length_c   1.000
_cell.angle_alpha   90.00
_cell.angle_beta   90.00
_cell.angle_gamma   90.00
#
_symmetry.space_group_name_H-M   'P 1'
#
loop_
_entity.id
_entity.type
_entity.pdbx_description
1 polymer ?
#
loop_
_entity_poly.entity_id
_entity_poly.type
_entity_poly.pdbx_seq_one_letter_code
_entity_poly.pdbx_strand_id
1 'polypeptide(L)'
;MTNIISIQSTVLNDLVGNQAARYVLSNQNYNFFEVPTIILTSHKAHRESLQLNAQNLNPWKIFTSIKKTYNLKKKDLTIVGYTPNIRISKSVSKIIKDQKNVLLDPVMGDVGIGLYVSKDVALFFKKIITKVSFISANFFEWSYLNGKTTHNYEIPLMIYDLKKFSIKNNSQLLIRSIPYEGKLLNILCHKSKIWGITTPNINFKNRFHGAGDLSTALYAHYLNEKITPKKILENVTTDIFNILIKKQLKSNRKYFFKAKSLNNLL
;
A
#
# COMPACT_ATOMS: atom_id res chain seq x y z
N MET A 1 -8.89 20.48 9.30
CA MET A 1 -8.60 19.02 9.29
C MET A 1 -8.25 18.58 7.87
N THR A 2 -7.31 17.68 7.73
CA THR A 2 -6.95 17.09 6.43
C THR A 2 -7.87 15.91 6.14
N ASN A 3 -8.35 15.80 4.89
CA ASN A 3 -9.20 14.69 4.48
C ASN A 3 -8.34 13.56 3.88
N ILE A 4 -8.64 12.32 4.28
CA ILE A 4 -8.08 11.10 3.67
C ILE A 4 -9.23 10.22 3.20
N ILE A 5 -9.16 9.81 1.93
CA ILE A 5 -10.15 8.94 1.30
C ILE A 5 -9.51 7.58 1.09
N SER A 6 -10.14 6.51 1.56
CA SER A 6 -9.63 5.15 1.47
C SER A 6 -10.54 4.29 0.60
N ILE A 7 -10.01 3.83 -0.54
CA ILE A 7 -10.73 3.06 -1.56
C ILE A 7 -10.15 1.66 -1.60
N GLN A 8 -10.63 0.79 -0.73
CA GLN A 8 -10.09 -0.54 -0.48
C GLN A 8 -11.19 -1.54 -0.13
N SER A 9 -10.83 -2.80 0.11
CA SER A 9 -11.75 -3.78 0.71
C SER A 9 -12.14 -3.33 2.12
N THR A 10 -13.42 -3.52 2.48
CA THR A 10 -13.89 -3.44 3.87
C THR A 10 -14.12 -4.85 4.38
N VAL A 11 -13.31 -5.29 5.33
CA VAL A 11 -13.38 -6.62 5.94
C VAL A 11 -13.76 -6.45 7.41
N LEU A 12 -14.96 -6.88 7.79
CA LEU A 12 -15.58 -6.49 9.06
C LEU A 12 -14.79 -6.94 10.30
N ASN A 13 -14.20 -8.15 10.26
CA ASN A 13 -13.59 -8.77 11.43
C ASN A 13 -12.06 -8.94 11.33
N ASP A 14 -11.43 -8.41 10.28
CA ASP A 14 -9.98 -8.51 10.09
C ASP A 14 -9.33 -7.15 9.81
N LEU A 15 -8.10 -6.98 10.27
CA LEU A 15 -7.34 -5.74 10.14
C LEU A 15 -6.66 -5.65 8.76
N VAL A 16 -7.48 -5.58 7.72
CA VAL A 16 -7.05 -5.45 6.31
C VAL A 16 -7.86 -4.35 5.60
N GLY A 17 -7.32 -3.82 4.52
CA GLY A 17 -7.98 -2.80 3.71
C GLY A 17 -8.41 -1.58 4.50
N ASN A 18 -9.70 -1.18 4.40
CA ASN A 18 -10.24 -0.01 5.08
C ASN A 18 -10.15 -0.13 6.61
N GLN A 19 -10.24 -1.33 7.19
CA GLN A 19 -10.11 -1.50 8.64
C GLN A 19 -8.67 -1.26 9.11
N ALA A 20 -7.67 -1.68 8.34
CA ALA A 20 -6.28 -1.36 8.64
C ALA A 20 -6.01 0.15 8.51
N ALA A 21 -6.54 0.78 7.47
CA ALA A 21 -6.43 2.23 7.28
C ALA A 21 -7.13 2.99 8.41
N ARG A 22 -8.33 2.59 8.82
CA ARG A 22 -9.05 3.18 9.97
C ARG A 22 -8.25 3.02 11.25
N TYR A 23 -7.70 1.84 11.52
CA TYR A 23 -6.90 1.59 12.73
C TYR A 23 -5.73 2.57 12.88
N VAL A 24 -5.05 2.91 11.78
CA VAL A 24 -3.93 3.85 11.78
C VAL A 24 -4.40 5.30 11.81
N LEU A 25 -5.43 5.65 11.03
CA LEU A 25 -5.74 7.04 10.69
C LEU A 25 -6.84 7.66 11.57
N SER A 26 -7.74 6.87 12.18
CA SER A 26 -8.84 7.41 12.99
C SER A 26 -8.41 8.07 14.30
N ASN A 27 -7.27 7.66 14.84
CA ASN A 27 -6.70 8.25 16.06
C ASN A 27 -5.80 9.48 15.78
N GLN A 28 -5.74 9.89 14.51
CA GLN A 28 -5.01 11.07 14.07
C GLN A 28 -5.99 12.20 13.77
N ASN A 29 -5.51 13.39 13.60
CA ASN A 29 -6.34 14.58 13.35
C ASN A 29 -6.77 14.67 11.87
N TYR A 30 -7.40 13.58 11.35
CA TYR A 30 -7.92 13.47 9.97
C TYR A 30 -9.43 13.23 9.94
N ASN A 31 -10.09 13.76 8.90
CA ASN A 31 -11.38 13.26 8.46
C ASN A 31 -11.14 12.06 7.56
N PHE A 32 -11.58 10.87 7.98
CA PHE A 32 -11.36 9.62 7.26
C PHE A 32 -12.62 9.14 6.58
N PHE A 33 -12.57 8.97 5.24
CA PHE A 33 -13.70 8.56 4.41
C PHE A 33 -13.42 7.22 3.74
N GLU A 34 -14.33 6.28 3.89
CA GLU A 34 -14.21 4.94 3.29
C GLU A 34 -15.08 4.80 2.05
N VAL A 35 -14.49 4.21 1.01
CA VAL A 35 -15.15 3.80 -0.22
C VAL A 35 -14.84 2.32 -0.45
N PRO A 36 -15.73 1.39 -0.07
CA PRO A 36 -15.46 -0.03 -0.21
C PRO A 36 -15.41 -0.45 -1.68
N THR A 37 -14.42 -1.28 -2.02
CA THR A 37 -14.32 -1.99 -3.31
C THR A 37 -14.95 -3.38 -3.25
N ILE A 38 -15.00 -3.95 -2.06
CA ILE A 38 -15.68 -5.19 -1.70
C ILE A 38 -15.98 -5.12 -0.20
N ILE A 39 -17.06 -5.78 0.23
CA ILE A 39 -17.38 -5.94 1.66
C ILE A 39 -17.38 -7.43 1.97
N LEU A 40 -16.57 -7.83 2.96
CA LEU A 40 -16.41 -9.20 3.40
C LEU A 40 -16.65 -9.31 4.91
N THR A 41 -17.18 -10.44 5.36
CA THR A 41 -17.33 -10.72 6.80
C THR A 41 -15.98 -10.99 7.47
N SER A 42 -15.05 -11.64 6.74
CA SER A 42 -13.68 -11.95 7.17
C SER A 42 -12.75 -12.02 5.95
N HIS A 43 -11.44 -12.10 6.18
CA HIS A 43 -10.47 -12.25 5.10
C HIS A 43 -10.73 -13.55 4.30
N LYS A 44 -10.53 -13.48 2.97
CA LYS A 44 -10.79 -14.63 2.05
C LYS A 44 -9.97 -15.89 2.34
N ALA A 45 -8.94 -15.81 3.17
CA ALA A 45 -8.23 -16.99 3.66
C ALA A 45 -9.08 -17.84 4.63
N HIS A 46 -10.13 -17.26 5.22
CA HIS A 46 -11.09 -17.99 6.04
C HIS A 46 -12.16 -18.64 5.15
N ARG A 47 -12.37 -19.94 5.31
CA ARG A 47 -13.30 -20.73 4.49
C ARG A 47 -14.74 -20.20 4.49
N GLU A 48 -15.20 -19.71 5.65
CA GLU A 48 -16.56 -19.20 5.87
C GLU A 48 -16.73 -17.71 5.54
N SER A 49 -15.76 -17.09 4.85
CA SER A 49 -15.84 -15.68 4.47
C SER A 49 -16.96 -15.43 3.46
N LEU A 50 -17.90 -14.55 3.80
CA LEU A 50 -19.02 -14.16 2.95
C LEU A 50 -18.75 -12.79 2.31
N GLN A 51 -19.12 -12.67 1.03
CA GLN A 51 -19.13 -11.38 0.32
C GLN A 51 -20.52 -10.77 0.37
N LEU A 52 -20.59 -9.51 0.85
CA LEU A 52 -21.83 -8.75 0.97
C LEU A 52 -22.03 -7.80 -0.22
N ASN A 53 -23.29 -7.59 -0.66
CA ASN A 53 -23.70 -6.59 -1.67
C ASN A 53 -22.85 -6.55 -2.97
N ALA A 54 -22.38 -7.71 -3.47
CA ALA A 54 -21.47 -7.79 -4.61
C ALA A 54 -22.02 -7.14 -5.89
N GLN A 55 -23.32 -7.21 -6.15
CA GLN A 55 -23.92 -6.77 -7.41
C GLN A 55 -24.08 -5.24 -7.50
N ASN A 56 -24.44 -4.59 -6.40
CA ASN A 56 -24.78 -3.16 -6.36
C ASN A 56 -23.65 -2.24 -5.94
N LEU A 57 -22.49 -2.80 -5.55
CA LEU A 57 -21.34 -2.01 -5.11
C LEU A 57 -20.71 -1.25 -6.28
N ASN A 58 -20.70 0.08 -6.18
CA ASN A 58 -20.12 0.98 -7.17
C ASN A 58 -19.26 2.05 -6.48
N PRO A 59 -17.95 1.87 -6.38
CA PRO A 59 -17.04 2.81 -5.71
C PRO A 59 -17.14 4.24 -6.24
N TRP A 60 -17.34 4.43 -7.56
CA TRP A 60 -17.48 5.76 -8.14
C TRP A 60 -18.74 6.49 -7.63
N LYS A 61 -19.88 5.80 -7.58
CA LYS A 61 -21.12 6.40 -7.03
C LYS A 61 -20.99 6.77 -5.56
N ILE A 62 -20.37 5.87 -4.76
CA ILE A 62 -20.11 6.11 -3.33
C ILE A 62 -19.19 7.32 -3.17
N PHE A 63 -18.03 7.32 -3.88
CA PHE A 63 -17.08 8.41 -3.84
C PHE A 63 -17.71 9.76 -4.23
N THR A 64 -18.50 9.82 -5.31
CA THR A 64 -19.13 11.08 -5.77
C THR A 64 -20.15 11.60 -4.77
N SER A 65 -20.90 10.72 -4.11
CA SER A 65 -21.82 11.08 -3.03
C SER A 65 -21.06 11.68 -1.84
N ILE A 66 -20.05 10.97 -1.32
CA ILE A 66 -19.21 11.44 -0.19
C ILE A 66 -18.53 12.77 -0.56
N LYS A 67 -17.96 12.85 -1.76
CA LYS A 67 -17.27 14.05 -2.23
C LYS A 67 -18.18 15.26 -2.23
N LYS A 68 -19.43 15.12 -2.69
CA LYS A 68 -20.44 16.20 -2.69
C LYS A 68 -20.86 16.57 -1.28
N THR A 69 -21.17 15.58 -0.45
CA THR A 69 -21.68 15.80 0.93
C THR A 69 -20.64 16.49 1.82
N TYR A 70 -19.37 16.08 1.73
CA TYR A 70 -18.30 16.57 2.60
C TYR A 70 -17.35 17.55 1.90
N ASN A 71 -17.69 18.01 0.68
CA ASN A 71 -16.92 18.97 -0.10
C ASN A 71 -15.44 18.58 -0.28
N LEU A 72 -15.16 17.29 -0.55
CA LEU A 72 -13.81 16.78 -0.72
C LEU A 72 -13.14 17.39 -1.94
N LYS A 73 -11.85 17.68 -1.82
CA LYS A 73 -11.07 18.37 -2.84
C LYS A 73 -10.25 17.38 -3.68
N LYS A 74 -9.92 17.76 -4.91
CA LYS A 74 -9.05 16.94 -5.78
C LYS A 74 -7.65 16.71 -5.20
N LYS A 75 -7.20 17.57 -4.27
CA LYS A 75 -5.90 17.50 -3.60
C LYS A 75 -5.90 16.67 -2.32
N ASP A 76 -7.07 16.23 -1.83
CA ASP A 76 -7.17 15.37 -0.66
C ASP A 76 -6.46 14.05 -0.96
N LEU A 77 -5.76 13.47 0.03
CA LEU A 77 -5.03 12.24 -0.17
C LEU A 77 -5.99 11.07 -0.35
N THR A 78 -5.83 10.34 -1.44
CA THR A 78 -6.68 9.20 -1.78
C THR A 78 -5.85 7.92 -1.80
N ILE A 79 -6.12 7.00 -0.89
CA ILE A 79 -5.52 5.66 -0.86
C ILE A 79 -6.35 4.76 -1.79
N VAL A 80 -5.69 4.02 -2.66
CA VAL A 80 -6.30 3.02 -3.53
C VAL A 80 -5.60 1.68 -3.30
N GLY A 81 -6.33 0.67 -2.86
CA GLY A 81 -5.81 -0.67 -2.62
C GLY A 81 -6.52 -1.74 -3.45
N TYR A 82 -6.87 -2.86 -2.80
CA TYR A 82 -7.45 -4.03 -3.44
C TYR A 82 -8.70 -3.74 -4.26
N THR A 83 -8.75 -4.30 -5.47
CA THR A 83 -9.95 -4.34 -6.32
C THR A 83 -10.27 -5.79 -6.72
N PRO A 84 -11.51 -6.29 -6.48
CA PRO A 84 -11.83 -7.71 -6.63
C PRO A 84 -11.98 -8.17 -8.08
N ASN A 85 -12.28 -7.27 -9.02
CA ASN A 85 -12.52 -7.57 -10.43
C ASN A 85 -12.43 -6.33 -11.30
N ILE A 86 -12.40 -6.53 -12.62
CA ILE A 86 -12.22 -5.44 -13.60
C ILE A 86 -13.37 -4.42 -13.60
N ARG A 87 -14.61 -4.82 -13.27
CA ARG A 87 -15.76 -3.91 -13.16
C ARG A 87 -15.51 -2.86 -12.07
N ILE A 88 -15.08 -3.30 -10.90
CA ILE A 88 -14.72 -2.42 -9.77
C ILE A 88 -13.48 -1.60 -10.12
N SER A 89 -12.45 -2.21 -10.73
CA SER A 89 -11.23 -1.51 -11.17
C SER A 89 -11.55 -0.35 -12.14
N LYS A 90 -12.48 -0.54 -13.10
CA LYS A 90 -12.95 0.52 -13.99
C LYS A 90 -13.63 1.67 -13.22
N SER A 91 -14.39 1.35 -12.17
CA SER A 91 -15.01 2.34 -11.29
C SER A 91 -13.96 3.14 -10.51
N VAL A 92 -12.95 2.45 -9.94
CA VAL A 92 -11.81 3.06 -9.23
C VAL A 92 -10.97 3.93 -10.17
N SER A 93 -10.78 3.52 -11.44
CA SER A 93 -10.07 4.32 -12.45
C SER A 93 -10.67 5.73 -12.64
N LYS A 94 -12.00 5.87 -12.51
CA LYS A 94 -12.66 7.19 -12.59
C LYS A 94 -12.26 8.07 -11.41
N ILE A 95 -12.14 7.48 -10.21
CA ILE A 95 -11.72 8.20 -9.00
C ILE A 95 -10.27 8.67 -9.13
N ILE A 96 -9.37 7.77 -9.59
CA ILE A 96 -7.96 8.12 -9.81
C ILE A 96 -7.80 9.28 -10.79
N LYS A 97 -8.62 9.34 -11.85
CA LYS A 97 -8.62 10.47 -12.79
C LYS A 97 -9.12 11.78 -12.18
N ASP A 98 -10.03 11.70 -11.21
CA ASP A 98 -10.59 12.86 -10.53
C ASP A 98 -9.67 13.41 -9.44
N GLN A 99 -8.79 12.60 -8.86
CA GLN A 99 -7.90 12.97 -7.76
C GLN A 99 -6.48 13.28 -8.23
N LYS A 100 -5.80 14.20 -7.51
CA LYS A 100 -4.41 14.60 -7.80
C LYS A 100 -3.40 13.86 -6.93
N ASN A 101 -3.72 13.63 -5.65
CA ASN A 101 -2.84 13.00 -4.67
C ASN A 101 -3.30 11.56 -4.41
N VAL A 102 -2.85 10.63 -5.22
CA VAL A 102 -3.22 9.22 -5.11
C VAL A 102 -2.02 8.41 -4.60
N LEU A 103 -2.24 7.69 -3.51
CA LEU A 103 -1.37 6.64 -2.99
C LEU A 103 -1.94 5.29 -3.42
N LEU A 104 -1.24 4.61 -4.31
CA LEU A 104 -1.60 3.29 -4.82
C LEU A 104 -0.88 2.19 -4.05
N ASP A 105 -1.64 1.26 -3.49
CA ASP A 105 -1.18 -0.06 -3.06
C ASP A 105 -1.75 -1.08 -4.07
N PRO A 106 -0.96 -1.57 -5.04
CA PRO A 106 -1.44 -2.43 -6.11
C PRO A 106 -1.60 -3.89 -5.64
N VAL A 107 -2.50 -4.08 -4.67
CA VAL A 107 -2.71 -5.37 -3.97
C VAL A 107 -3.12 -6.45 -4.95
N MET A 108 -2.12 -7.25 -5.43
CA MET A 108 -2.37 -8.25 -6.47
C MET A 108 -1.68 -9.59 -6.25
N GLY A 109 -0.70 -9.67 -5.39
CA GLY A 109 0.10 -10.89 -5.22
C GLY A 109 1.15 -10.78 -4.12
N ASP A 110 1.84 -11.89 -3.87
CA ASP A 110 2.92 -11.96 -2.88
C ASP A 110 3.98 -12.99 -3.27
N VAL A 111 5.19 -12.83 -2.74
CA VAL A 111 6.28 -13.81 -2.92
C VAL A 111 5.83 -15.18 -2.39
N GLY A 112 6.07 -16.23 -3.17
CA GLY A 112 5.68 -17.61 -2.84
C GLY A 112 4.21 -17.95 -3.07
N ILE A 113 3.34 -16.96 -3.33
CA ILE A 113 1.92 -17.18 -3.65
C ILE A 113 1.66 -16.90 -5.13
N GLY A 114 2.32 -15.88 -5.69
CA GLY A 114 2.02 -15.37 -7.02
C GLY A 114 0.81 -14.42 -7.03
N LEU A 115 0.17 -14.28 -8.20
CA LEU A 115 -1.05 -13.49 -8.34
C LEU A 115 -2.24 -14.17 -7.65
N TYR A 116 -2.99 -13.41 -6.85
CA TYR A 116 -4.29 -13.81 -6.30
C TYR A 116 -5.46 -12.97 -6.84
N VAL A 117 -5.19 -12.09 -7.80
CA VAL A 117 -6.20 -11.38 -8.59
C VAL A 117 -6.21 -11.89 -10.02
N SER A 118 -7.27 -11.60 -10.79
CA SER A 118 -7.31 -11.93 -12.22
C SER A 118 -6.26 -11.13 -13.01
N LYS A 119 -5.82 -11.70 -14.16
CA LYS A 119 -4.88 -11.01 -15.06
C LYS A 119 -5.37 -9.63 -15.48
N ASP A 120 -6.67 -9.44 -15.68
CA ASP A 120 -7.27 -8.14 -16.05
C ASP A 120 -7.08 -7.10 -14.95
N VAL A 121 -7.19 -7.49 -13.68
CA VAL A 121 -6.94 -6.60 -12.54
C VAL A 121 -5.45 -6.27 -12.44
N ALA A 122 -4.56 -7.24 -12.65
CA ALA A 122 -3.12 -6.98 -12.67
C ALA A 122 -2.73 -6.03 -13.81
N LEU A 123 -3.30 -6.20 -15.01
CA LEU A 123 -3.12 -5.29 -16.15
C LEU A 123 -3.69 -3.89 -15.86
N PHE A 124 -4.80 -3.80 -15.15
CA PHE A 124 -5.33 -2.52 -14.68
C PHE A 124 -4.30 -1.80 -13.79
N PHE A 125 -3.72 -2.45 -12.79
CA PHE A 125 -2.68 -1.86 -11.94
C PHE A 125 -1.46 -1.42 -12.77
N LYS A 126 -1.01 -2.25 -13.71
CA LYS A 126 0.09 -1.89 -14.63
C LYS A 126 -0.19 -0.63 -15.44
N LYS A 127 -1.45 -0.40 -15.83
CA LYS A 127 -1.87 0.79 -16.61
C LYS A 127 -1.96 2.06 -15.76
N ILE A 128 -2.35 1.94 -14.49
CA ILE A 128 -2.59 3.11 -13.65
C ILE A 128 -1.39 3.56 -12.82
N ILE A 129 -0.40 2.68 -12.59
CA ILE A 129 0.76 2.97 -11.74
C ILE A 129 1.55 4.22 -12.18
N THR A 130 1.56 4.53 -13.47
CA THR A 130 2.23 5.72 -14.03
C THR A 130 1.42 7.02 -13.86
N LYS A 131 0.22 6.96 -13.26
CA LYS A 131 -0.73 8.07 -13.13
C LYS A 131 -0.94 8.52 -11.69
N VAL A 132 -0.16 7.98 -10.75
CA VAL A 132 -0.32 8.21 -9.33
C VAL A 132 0.91 8.87 -8.73
N SER A 133 0.72 9.65 -7.67
CA SER A 133 1.78 10.42 -7.02
C SER A 133 2.63 9.57 -6.07
N PHE A 134 2.01 8.58 -5.42
CA PHE A 134 2.64 7.75 -4.40
C PHE A 134 2.32 6.28 -4.66
N ILE A 135 3.29 5.40 -4.42
CA ILE A 135 3.16 3.96 -4.60
C ILE A 135 3.68 3.28 -3.34
N SER A 136 2.93 2.30 -2.85
CA SER A 136 3.31 1.41 -1.77
C SER A 136 3.11 -0.03 -2.25
N ALA A 137 4.17 -0.72 -2.66
CA ALA A 137 4.08 -2.06 -3.21
C ALA A 137 4.99 -3.03 -2.45
N ASN A 138 4.65 -4.32 -2.42
CA ASN A 138 5.58 -5.34 -2.00
C ASN A 138 6.55 -5.70 -3.14
N PHE A 139 7.56 -6.52 -2.83
CA PHE A 139 8.58 -6.92 -3.82
C PHE A 139 8.00 -7.67 -5.01
N PHE A 140 7.01 -8.55 -4.80
CA PHE A 140 6.36 -9.29 -5.87
C PHE A 140 5.59 -8.33 -6.81
N GLU A 141 4.79 -7.44 -6.24
CA GLU A 141 3.97 -6.48 -6.98
C GLU A 141 4.84 -5.55 -7.84
N TRP A 142 5.91 -4.99 -7.25
CA TRP A 142 6.84 -4.16 -8.00
C TRP A 142 7.53 -4.93 -9.13
N SER A 143 8.01 -6.16 -8.87
CA SER A 143 8.63 -7.01 -9.88
C SER A 143 7.67 -7.28 -11.04
N TYR A 144 6.44 -7.71 -10.74
CA TYR A 144 5.43 -8.00 -11.74
C TYR A 144 5.09 -6.78 -12.62
N LEU A 145 4.92 -5.60 -12.00
CA LEU A 145 4.60 -4.35 -12.72
C LEU A 145 5.72 -3.92 -13.67
N ASN A 146 6.96 -4.26 -13.36
CA ASN A 146 8.13 -4.02 -14.22
C ASN A 146 8.44 -5.18 -15.19
N GLY A 147 7.59 -6.21 -15.25
CA GLY A 147 7.82 -7.37 -16.12
C GLY A 147 9.03 -8.21 -15.71
N LYS A 148 9.38 -8.21 -14.43
CA LYS A 148 10.47 -8.99 -13.83
C LYS A 148 9.92 -10.13 -12.98
N THR A 149 10.73 -11.15 -12.75
CA THR A 149 10.45 -12.19 -11.76
C THR A 149 11.23 -11.91 -10.48
N THR A 150 10.68 -12.29 -9.33
CA THR A 150 11.34 -12.07 -8.03
C THR A 150 12.67 -12.82 -7.88
N HIS A 151 12.87 -13.92 -8.62
CA HIS A 151 14.11 -14.70 -8.59
C HIS A 151 15.28 -14.01 -9.30
N ASN A 152 15.00 -13.22 -10.35
CA ASN A 152 16.03 -12.62 -11.21
C ASN A 152 16.07 -11.09 -11.09
N TYR A 153 15.48 -10.52 -10.05
CA TYR A 153 15.47 -9.07 -9.90
C TYR A 153 16.47 -8.63 -8.83
N GLU A 154 17.71 -8.44 -9.27
CA GLU A 154 18.80 -7.99 -8.41
C GLU A 154 18.61 -6.56 -7.89
N ILE A 155 19.13 -6.30 -6.69
CA ILE A 155 18.96 -5.00 -6.01
C ILE A 155 19.52 -3.83 -6.83
N PRO A 156 20.72 -3.88 -7.46
CA PRO A 156 21.22 -2.76 -8.26
C PRO A 156 20.29 -2.42 -9.43
N LEU A 157 19.81 -3.44 -10.16
CA LEU A 157 18.84 -3.24 -11.25
C LEU A 157 17.53 -2.66 -10.75
N MET A 158 17.04 -3.15 -9.60
CA MET A 158 15.81 -2.61 -8.99
C MET A 158 15.98 -1.15 -8.59
N ILE A 159 17.12 -0.76 -8.01
CA ILE A 159 17.44 0.63 -7.66
C ILE A 159 17.43 1.52 -8.92
N TYR A 160 18.03 1.05 -10.01
CA TYR A 160 18.01 1.75 -11.30
C TYR A 160 16.58 1.95 -11.81
N ASP A 161 15.78 0.88 -11.84
CA ASP A 161 14.39 0.93 -12.31
C ASP A 161 13.52 1.85 -11.43
N LEU A 162 13.69 1.82 -10.11
CA LEU A 162 13.00 2.71 -9.16
C LEU A 162 13.31 4.18 -9.42
N LYS A 163 14.58 4.54 -9.57
CA LYS A 163 15.00 5.92 -9.88
C LYS A 163 14.45 6.37 -11.22
N LYS A 164 14.60 5.56 -12.26
CA LYS A 164 14.07 5.84 -13.60
C LYS A 164 12.57 6.07 -13.57
N PHE A 165 11.81 5.19 -12.90
CA PHE A 165 10.36 5.31 -12.77
C PHE A 165 9.97 6.56 -11.99
N SER A 166 10.61 6.81 -10.84
CA SER A 166 10.32 7.96 -9.97
C SER A 166 10.54 9.30 -10.69
N ILE A 167 11.64 9.42 -11.43
CA ILE A 167 11.93 10.63 -12.21
C ILE A 167 10.91 10.81 -13.34
N LYS A 168 10.68 9.76 -14.14
CA LYS A 168 9.80 9.81 -15.31
C LYS A 168 8.36 10.18 -14.95
N ASN A 169 7.84 9.63 -13.85
CA ASN A 169 6.43 9.77 -13.47
C ASN A 169 6.22 10.79 -12.33
N ASN A 170 7.29 11.41 -11.83
CA ASN A 170 7.28 12.29 -10.65
C ASN A 170 6.57 11.67 -9.45
N SER A 171 6.83 10.37 -9.20
CA SER A 171 6.19 9.58 -8.16
C SER A 171 7.17 9.23 -7.04
N GLN A 172 6.68 9.12 -5.80
CA GLN A 172 7.43 8.59 -4.67
C GLN A 172 7.01 7.13 -4.43
N LEU A 173 8.00 6.23 -4.28
CA LEU A 173 7.78 4.78 -4.19
C LEU A 173 8.30 4.23 -2.86
N LEU A 174 7.45 3.51 -2.15
CA LEU A 174 7.81 2.66 -1.01
C LEU A 174 7.69 1.20 -1.45
N ILE A 175 8.82 0.49 -1.53
CA ILE A 175 8.86 -0.94 -1.85
C ILE A 175 9.23 -1.71 -0.59
N ARG A 176 8.41 -2.70 -0.27
CA ARG A 176 8.43 -3.40 1.02
C ARG A 176 8.83 -4.86 0.87
N SER A 177 9.41 -5.41 1.94
CA SER A 177 9.62 -6.85 2.13
C SER A 177 10.48 -7.49 1.03
N ILE A 178 11.53 -6.81 0.59
CA ILE A 178 12.50 -7.34 -0.38
C ILE A 178 13.43 -8.30 0.38
N PRO A 179 13.54 -9.59 0.00
CA PRO A 179 14.51 -10.50 0.60
C PRO A 179 15.94 -10.00 0.36
N TYR A 180 16.73 -9.86 1.41
CA TYR A 180 18.10 -9.35 1.33
C TYR A 180 18.95 -9.90 2.49
N GLU A 181 19.93 -10.75 2.20
CA GLU A 181 20.88 -11.31 3.18
C GLU A 181 20.21 -11.87 4.44
N GLY A 182 19.18 -12.70 4.27
CA GLY A 182 18.41 -13.29 5.38
C GLY A 182 17.52 -12.31 6.17
N LYS A 183 17.47 -11.04 5.74
CA LYS A 183 16.63 -9.96 6.28
C LYS A 183 15.58 -9.54 5.27
N LEU A 184 14.75 -8.57 5.66
CA LEU A 184 13.83 -7.87 4.76
C LEU A 184 14.32 -6.44 4.55
N LEU A 185 14.49 -6.04 3.29
CA LEU A 185 14.83 -4.67 2.92
C LEU A 185 13.55 -3.92 2.51
N ASN A 186 13.36 -2.72 3.04
CA ASN A 186 12.36 -1.75 2.60
C ASN A 186 13.09 -0.57 1.96
N ILE A 187 12.60 -0.14 0.80
CA ILE A 187 13.21 0.94 0.01
C ILE A 187 12.20 2.07 -0.16
N LEU A 188 12.63 3.33 0.02
CA LEU A 188 11.89 4.49 -0.44
C LEU A 188 12.70 5.26 -1.47
N CYS A 189 12.09 5.49 -2.63
CA CYS A 189 12.66 6.25 -3.74
C CYS A 189 11.82 7.50 -4.02
N HIS A 190 12.48 8.65 -4.11
CA HIS A 190 11.87 9.90 -4.55
C HIS A 190 12.81 10.64 -5.49
N LYS A 191 12.43 10.75 -6.76
CA LYS A 191 13.28 11.24 -7.84
C LYS A 191 14.58 10.42 -7.93
N SER A 192 15.75 11.07 -7.88
CA SER A 192 17.05 10.40 -7.90
C SER A 192 17.53 9.91 -6.53
N LYS A 193 16.86 10.29 -5.44
CA LYS A 193 17.25 9.92 -4.09
C LYS A 193 16.59 8.62 -3.65
N ILE A 194 17.36 7.72 -3.06
CA ILE A 194 16.88 6.41 -2.61
C ILE A 194 17.48 6.03 -1.27
N TRP A 195 16.66 5.47 -0.40
CA TRP A 195 17.05 5.04 0.94
C TRP A 195 16.53 3.63 1.20
N GLY A 196 17.26 2.87 2.01
CA GLY A 196 16.89 1.53 2.43
C GLY A 196 17.01 1.32 3.93
N ILE A 197 16.18 0.42 4.45
CA ILE A 197 16.22 -0.08 5.82
C ILE A 197 16.07 -1.58 5.78
N THR A 198 16.99 -2.29 6.43
CA THR A 198 16.84 -3.73 6.67
C THR A 198 16.22 -4.00 8.03
N THR A 199 15.27 -4.92 8.08
CA THR A 199 14.65 -5.41 9.32
C THR A 199 14.90 -6.91 9.46
N PRO A 200 14.90 -7.45 10.69
CA PRO A 200 14.92 -8.90 10.87
C PRO A 200 13.77 -9.57 10.10
N ASN A 201 14.04 -10.69 9.46
CA ASN A 201 12.99 -11.55 8.91
C ASN A 201 12.49 -12.47 10.03
N ILE A 202 11.35 -12.10 10.62
CA ILE A 202 10.77 -12.86 11.73
C ILE A 202 9.75 -13.86 11.17
N ASN A 203 10.00 -15.14 11.41
CA ASN A 203 9.06 -16.17 11.05
C ASN A 203 7.94 -16.26 12.11
N PHE A 204 6.80 -15.65 11.81
CA PHE A 204 5.64 -15.72 12.68
C PHE A 204 4.93 -17.07 12.51
N LYS A 205 4.48 -17.69 13.63
CA LYS A 205 3.73 -18.96 13.60
C LYS A 205 2.48 -18.89 12.71
N ASN A 206 1.78 -17.75 12.74
CA ASN A 206 0.61 -17.50 11.90
C ASN A 206 0.89 -16.34 10.96
N ARG A 207 0.52 -16.49 9.69
CA ARG A 207 0.64 -15.38 8.73
C ARG A 207 -0.26 -14.22 9.16
N PHE A 208 0.32 -13.03 9.30
CA PHE A 208 -0.43 -11.82 9.56
C PHE A 208 -0.92 -11.21 8.24
N HIS A 209 -2.23 -11.27 8.02
CA HIS A 209 -2.86 -10.57 6.90
C HIS A 209 -3.02 -9.08 7.25
N GLY A 210 -2.80 -8.19 6.27
CA GLY A 210 -2.95 -6.74 6.44
C GLY A 210 -1.69 -5.96 6.79
N ALA A 211 -0.50 -6.60 6.90
CA ALA A 211 0.76 -5.87 7.09
C ALA A 211 1.02 -4.85 5.97
N GLY A 212 0.67 -5.19 4.73
CA GLY A 212 0.70 -4.29 3.58
C GLY A 212 -0.21 -3.10 3.75
N ASP A 213 -1.48 -3.36 4.08
CA ASP A 213 -2.50 -2.31 4.28
C ASP A 213 -2.12 -1.36 5.43
N LEU A 214 -1.62 -1.91 6.56
CA LEU A 214 -1.11 -1.11 7.68
C LEU A 214 0.09 -0.25 7.26
N SER A 215 1.04 -0.81 6.51
CA SER A 215 2.19 -0.06 6.01
C SER A 215 1.77 1.08 5.09
N THR A 216 0.79 0.84 4.22
CA THR A 216 0.24 1.85 3.31
C THR A 216 -0.51 2.95 4.06
N ALA A 217 -1.25 2.59 5.11
CA ALA A 217 -1.92 3.57 5.97
C ALA A 217 -0.93 4.43 6.77
N LEU A 218 0.14 3.84 7.32
CA LEU A 218 1.24 4.56 7.96
C LEU A 218 1.96 5.48 6.96
N TYR A 219 2.17 5.00 5.74
CA TYR A 219 2.75 5.83 4.67
C TYR A 219 1.86 7.04 4.36
N ALA A 220 0.54 6.84 4.25
CA ALA A 220 -0.43 7.92 4.07
C ALA A 220 -0.37 8.94 5.23
N HIS A 221 -0.27 8.46 6.48
CA HIS A 221 -0.09 9.32 7.65
C HIS A 221 1.16 10.21 7.49
N TYR A 222 2.32 9.59 7.27
CA TYR A 222 3.59 10.34 7.21
C TYR A 222 3.76 11.20 5.96
N LEU A 223 3.04 10.94 4.87
CA LEU A 223 2.94 11.86 3.74
C LEU A 223 2.25 13.18 4.13
N ASN A 224 1.25 13.14 5.01
CA ASN A 224 0.56 14.32 5.50
C ASN A 224 1.36 15.12 6.55
N GLU A 225 2.28 14.47 7.26
CA GLU A 225 3.16 15.13 8.26
C GLU A 225 4.25 16.02 7.61
N LYS A 226 4.35 16.05 6.28
CA LYS A 226 5.30 16.86 5.51
C LYS A 226 6.77 16.69 5.93
N ILE A 227 7.14 15.52 6.41
CA ILE A 227 8.51 15.15 6.76
C ILE A 227 9.28 14.65 5.54
N THR A 228 10.61 14.55 5.65
CA THR A 228 11.46 14.12 4.54
C THR A 228 11.19 12.67 4.13
N PRO A 229 11.38 12.29 2.85
CA PRO A 229 11.19 10.89 2.40
C PRO A 229 12.02 9.89 3.20
N LYS A 230 13.26 10.23 3.57
CA LYS A 230 14.09 9.41 4.47
C LYS A 230 13.40 9.15 5.80
N LYS A 231 12.85 10.20 6.42
CA LYS A 231 12.17 10.10 7.71
C LYS A 231 10.86 9.35 7.61
N ILE A 232 10.13 9.47 6.49
CA ILE A 232 8.95 8.65 6.20
C ILE A 232 9.32 7.16 6.23
N LEU A 233 10.38 6.75 5.52
CA LEU A 233 10.83 5.35 5.51
C LEU A 233 11.19 4.86 6.92
N GLU A 234 11.91 5.67 7.71
CA GLU A 234 12.28 5.33 9.09
C GLU A 234 11.04 5.10 9.95
N ASN A 235 10.08 6.02 9.91
CA ASN A 235 8.89 5.96 10.74
C ASN A 235 7.96 4.81 10.32
N VAL A 236 7.63 4.69 9.02
CA VAL A 236 6.79 3.58 8.51
C VAL A 236 7.39 2.22 8.88
N THR A 237 8.71 2.03 8.65
CA THR A 237 9.35 0.75 8.94
C THR A 237 9.38 0.46 10.44
N THR A 238 9.64 1.47 11.26
CA THR A 238 9.64 1.35 12.73
C THR A 238 8.27 0.97 13.26
N ASP A 239 7.23 1.69 12.84
CA ASP A 239 5.90 1.51 13.39
C ASP A 239 5.25 0.21 12.96
N ILE A 240 5.36 -0.15 11.67
CA ILE A 240 4.83 -1.44 11.21
C ILE A 240 5.53 -2.61 11.91
N PHE A 241 6.85 -2.55 12.07
CA PHE A 241 7.59 -3.60 12.76
C PHE A 241 7.15 -3.73 14.22
N ASN A 242 7.00 -2.61 14.95
CA ASN A 242 6.53 -2.61 16.34
C ASN A 242 5.08 -3.11 16.46
N ILE A 243 4.19 -2.75 15.54
CA ILE A 243 2.82 -3.26 15.50
C ILE A 243 2.82 -4.79 15.32
N LEU A 244 3.63 -5.32 14.40
CA LEU A 244 3.71 -6.76 14.14
C LEU A 244 4.28 -7.51 15.35
N ILE A 245 5.35 -7.02 15.96
CA ILE A 245 5.94 -7.61 17.18
C ILE A 245 4.91 -7.65 18.32
N LYS A 246 4.23 -6.55 18.57
CA LYS A 246 3.22 -6.47 19.62
C LYS A 246 2.07 -7.45 19.37
N LYS A 247 1.55 -7.52 18.15
CA LYS A 247 0.40 -8.36 17.80
C LYS A 247 0.75 -9.86 17.74
N GLN A 248 1.90 -10.22 17.21
CA GLN A 248 2.27 -11.60 16.93
C GLN A 248 3.07 -12.25 18.07
N LEU A 249 3.93 -11.51 18.73
CA LEU A 249 4.78 -12.01 19.81
C LEU A 249 4.34 -11.56 21.19
N LYS A 250 3.25 -10.74 21.29
CA LYS A 250 2.78 -10.13 22.54
C LYS A 250 3.90 -9.42 23.32
N SER A 251 4.92 -8.94 22.61
CA SER A 251 6.08 -8.27 23.17
C SER A 251 5.90 -6.75 23.13
N ASN A 252 6.21 -6.09 24.23
CA ASN A 252 6.22 -4.63 24.33
C ASN A 252 7.59 -4.02 23.97
N ARG A 253 8.56 -4.82 23.50
CA ARG A 253 9.87 -4.34 23.06
C ARG A 253 9.69 -3.37 21.90
N LYS A 254 10.32 -2.21 21.98
CA LYS A 254 10.32 -1.19 20.90
C LYS A 254 11.61 -1.30 20.09
N TYR A 255 11.44 -1.20 18.78
CA TYR A 255 12.53 -1.18 17.80
C TYR A 255 12.54 0.16 17.10
N PHE A 256 13.73 0.61 16.71
CA PHE A 256 13.93 1.85 15.96
C PHE A 256 14.89 1.57 14.80
N PHE A 257 14.52 2.00 13.61
CA PHE A 257 15.31 1.78 12.41
C PHE A 257 15.78 3.11 11.81
N LYS A 258 16.99 3.09 11.25
CA LYS A 258 17.59 4.23 10.57
C LYS A 258 17.85 3.89 9.11
N ALA A 259 17.47 4.80 8.21
CA ALA A 259 17.64 4.64 6.79
C ALA A 259 19.06 5.00 6.35
N LYS A 260 19.62 4.15 5.47
CA LYS A 260 20.89 4.40 4.77
C LYS A 260 20.63 4.84 3.35
N SER A 261 21.49 5.69 2.79
CA SER A 261 21.45 6.00 1.36
C SER A 261 21.88 4.76 0.56
N LEU A 262 21.13 4.45 -0.49
CA LEU A 262 21.48 3.39 -1.44
C LEU A 262 21.98 3.97 -2.77
N ASN A 263 22.32 5.26 -2.80
CA ASN A 263 22.75 5.92 -4.04
C ASN A 263 24.05 5.36 -4.61
N ASN A 264 24.90 4.80 -3.76
CA ASN A 264 26.24 4.26 -4.12
C ASN A 264 26.22 2.77 -4.47
N LEU A 265 25.04 2.13 -4.58
CA LEU A 265 24.90 0.72 -4.96
C LEU A 265 24.66 0.52 -6.49
N LEU A 266 24.88 1.56 -7.28
CA LEU A 266 24.83 1.53 -8.74
C LEU A 266 26.22 1.49 -9.33
#